data_03fe5d2dc8f321c160fe01e3c02f0e06
#
_entry.id   03fe5d2dc8f321c160fe01e3c02f0e06
#
_cell.length_a   1.000
_cell.length_b   1.000
_cell.length_c   1.000
_cell.angle_alpha   90.00
_cell.angle_beta   90.00
_cell.angle_gamma   90.00
#
_symmetry.space_group_name_H-M   'P 1'
#
loop_
_entity.id
_entity.type
_entity.pdbx_description
1 polymer ?
#
loop_
_entity_poly.entity_id
_entity_poly.type
_entity_poly.pdbx_seq_one_letter_code
_entity_poly.pdbx_strand_id
1 'polypeptide(L)'
;MGTKEDIKTELNALLDEQQKLLALAKDNKDIIEFGTSYQRWYSRAYKLVEALAPERLSEFVSYYLIDPKRKVTDAGNYVLQDYIKGIGARTNSYDKPLWDSNNLAMIRILNQLQIISALSSRIDSVLQDVTGHLFAEIQDAELIAAKQLTKISRRAAGALAGVVLERHLQRAAENHGISIGKKSPTISDLNDPLKNKGVYDTSVWRKIQLLADIRNLCSHQKATEPTDEQVEELIAGVNSIIKSVF
;
A
#
# COMPACT_ATOMS: atom_id res chain seq x y z
N MET A 1 -8.13 1.34 8.07
CA MET A 1 -7.21 0.26 7.66
C MET A 1 -6.68 -0.36 8.93
N GLY A 2 -6.67 -1.69 9.02
CA GLY A 2 -6.08 -2.41 10.14
C GLY A 2 -4.56 -2.17 10.22
N THR A 3 -3.96 -2.56 11.31
CA THR A 3 -2.50 -2.51 11.47
C THR A 3 -1.83 -3.47 10.48
N LYS A 4 -0.52 -3.31 10.26
CA LYS A 4 0.28 -4.25 9.43
C LYS A 4 0.09 -5.70 9.90
N GLU A 5 0.00 -5.90 11.20
CA GLU A 5 -0.18 -7.21 11.82
C GLU A 5 -1.58 -7.79 11.54
N ASP A 6 -2.63 -6.95 11.52
CA ASP A 6 -3.98 -7.39 11.15
C ASP A 6 -4.03 -7.89 9.69
N ILE A 7 -3.33 -7.20 8.78
CA ILE A 7 -3.26 -7.59 7.36
C ILE A 7 -2.50 -8.91 7.19
N LYS A 8 -1.38 -9.09 7.90
CA LYS A 8 -0.64 -10.37 7.89
C LYS A 8 -1.47 -11.52 8.44
N THR A 9 -2.17 -11.28 9.54
CA THR A 9 -3.06 -12.27 10.16
C THR A 9 -4.16 -12.67 9.20
N GLU A 10 -4.78 -11.72 8.51
CA GLU A 10 -5.84 -11.99 7.54
C GLU A 10 -5.30 -12.76 6.31
N LEU A 11 -4.12 -12.40 5.79
CA LEU A 11 -3.49 -13.16 4.70
C LEU A 11 -3.19 -14.60 5.10
N ASN A 12 -2.64 -14.82 6.29
CA ASN A 12 -2.37 -16.17 6.79
C ASN A 12 -3.66 -16.97 6.94
N ALA A 13 -4.71 -16.36 7.49
CA ALA A 13 -6.03 -17.02 7.62
C ALA A 13 -6.59 -17.43 6.25
N LEU A 14 -6.46 -16.59 5.21
CA LEU A 14 -6.88 -16.94 3.85
C LEU A 14 -6.07 -18.08 3.24
N LEU A 15 -4.77 -18.17 3.54
CA LEU A 15 -3.92 -19.28 3.09
C LEU A 15 -4.23 -20.57 3.85
N ASP A 16 -4.51 -20.50 5.14
CA ASP A 16 -4.89 -21.68 5.95
C ASP A 16 -6.23 -22.28 5.51
N GLU A 17 -7.18 -21.44 5.08
CA GLU A 17 -8.47 -21.90 4.54
C GLU A 17 -8.34 -22.59 3.17
N GLN A 18 -7.19 -22.47 2.50
CA GLN A 18 -6.93 -23.04 1.18
C GLN A 18 -7.21 -24.55 1.10
N GLN A 19 -6.70 -25.31 2.06
CA GLN A 19 -6.83 -26.77 2.04
C GLN A 19 -8.29 -27.20 2.14
N LYS A 20 -9.08 -26.49 2.96
CA LYS A 20 -10.51 -26.74 3.09
C LYS A 20 -11.26 -26.46 1.79
N LEU A 21 -10.97 -25.34 1.13
CA LEU A 21 -11.61 -24.98 -0.15
C LEU A 21 -11.28 -25.98 -1.26
N LEU A 22 -10.02 -26.41 -1.34
CA LEU A 22 -9.60 -27.41 -2.34
C LEU A 22 -10.23 -28.79 -2.06
N ALA A 23 -10.35 -29.18 -0.80
CA ALA A 23 -11.01 -30.43 -0.43
C ALA A 23 -12.51 -30.42 -0.79
N LEU A 24 -13.21 -29.33 -0.48
CA LEU A 24 -14.62 -29.16 -0.85
C LEU A 24 -14.85 -29.15 -2.36
N ALA A 25 -13.96 -28.48 -3.13
CA ALA A 25 -14.03 -28.48 -4.59
C ALA A 25 -13.77 -29.87 -5.19
N LYS A 26 -12.89 -30.66 -4.59
CA LYS A 26 -12.55 -32.00 -5.06
C LYS A 26 -13.66 -33.03 -4.77
N ASP A 27 -14.29 -32.96 -3.60
CA ASP A 27 -15.25 -33.97 -3.16
C ASP A 27 -16.62 -33.85 -3.84
N ASN A 28 -16.95 -32.68 -4.40
CA ASN A 28 -18.16 -32.36 -5.17
C ASN A 28 -19.50 -32.87 -4.55
N LYS A 29 -19.51 -33.22 -3.28
CA LYS A 29 -20.70 -33.77 -2.60
C LYS A 29 -21.66 -32.69 -2.15
N ASP A 30 -21.14 -31.50 -1.83
CA ASP A 30 -21.95 -30.37 -1.37
C ASP A 30 -21.49 -29.05 -2.00
N ILE A 31 -22.06 -28.76 -3.18
CA ILE A 31 -21.78 -27.52 -3.92
C ILE A 31 -22.26 -26.29 -3.16
N ILE A 32 -23.23 -26.44 -2.25
CA ILE A 32 -23.77 -25.31 -1.46
C ILE A 32 -22.77 -24.96 -0.35
N GLU A 33 -22.21 -25.95 0.34
CA GLU A 33 -21.17 -25.75 1.33
C GLU A 33 -19.91 -25.14 0.70
N PHE A 34 -19.49 -25.68 -0.45
CA PHE A 34 -18.40 -25.12 -1.22
C PHE A 34 -18.68 -23.66 -1.59
N GLY A 35 -19.83 -23.37 -2.19
CA GLY A 35 -20.20 -22.01 -2.65
C GLY A 35 -20.21 -21.01 -1.51
N THR A 36 -20.77 -21.38 -0.36
CA THR A 36 -20.82 -20.53 0.85
C THR A 36 -19.41 -20.24 1.38
N SER A 37 -18.58 -21.29 1.50
CA SER A 37 -17.21 -21.16 1.99
C SER A 37 -16.35 -20.35 1.05
N TYR A 38 -16.47 -20.60 -0.26
CA TYR A 38 -15.73 -19.88 -1.28
C TYR A 38 -16.12 -18.39 -1.34
N GLN A 39 -17.42 -18.05 -1.31
CA GLN A 39 -17.83 -16.64 -1.38
C GLN A 39 -17.36 -15.84 -0.16
N ARG A 40 -17.35 -16.45 1.04
CA ARG A 40 -16.81 -15.83 2.24
C ARG A 40 -15.30 -15.56 2.09
N TRP A 41 -14.55 -16.54 1.61
CA TRP A 41 -13.14 -16.43 1.34
C TRP A 41 -12.87 -15.38 0.25
N TYR A 42 -13.59 -15.44 -0.87
CA TYR A 42 -13.43 -14.54 -2.02
C TYR A 42 -13.65 -13.07 -1.63
N SER A 43 -14.67 -12.77 -0.85
CA SER A 43 -14.98 -11.40 -0.44
C SER A 43 -13.87 -10.77 0.41
N ARG A 44 -13.19 -11.57 1.23
CA ARG A 44 -12.04 -11.14 2.03
C ARG A 44 -10.79 -11.01 1.16
N ALA A 45 -10.51 -12.01 0.35
CA ALA A 45 -9.38 -12.04 -0.57
C ALA A 45 -9.45 -10.89 -1.60
N TYR A 46 -10.62 -10.60 -2.17
CA TYR A 46 -10.85 -9.49 -3.08
C TYR A 46 -10.38 -8.16 -2.49
N LYS A 47 -10.78 -7.84 -1.27
CA LYS A 47 -10.38 -6.58 -0.60
C LYS A 47 -8.87 -6.48 -0.38
N LEU A 48 -8.21 -7.59 -0.07
CA LEU A 48 -6.76 -7.59 0.09
C LEU A 48 -6.04 -7.42 -1.24
N VAL A 49 -6.49 -8.10 -2.31
CA VAL A 49 -5.92 -7.94 -3.64
C VAL A 49 -6.15 -6.52 -4.17
N GLU A 50 -7.35 -5.96 -3.98
CA GLU A 50 -7.67 -4.58 -4.35
C GLU A 50 -6.74 -3.56 -3.67
N ALA A 51 -6.44 -3.77 -2.38
CA ALA A 51 -5.61 -2.86 -1.59
C ALA A 51 -4.10 -3.04 -1.82
N LEU A 52 -3.62 -4.28 -2.01
CA LEU A 52 -2.19 -4.62 -1.99
C LEU A 52 -1.60 -4.95 -3.36
N ALA A 53 -2.44 -5.30 -4.35
CA ALA A 53 -2.03 -5.60 -5.72
C ALA A 53 -3.13 -5.24 -6.72
N PRO A 54 -3.50 -3.96 -6.84
CA PRO A 54 -4.58 -3.51 -7.74
C PRO A 54 -4.32 -3.90 -9.20
N GLU A 55 -3.06 -4.02 -9.61
CA GLU A 55 -2.65 -4.48 -10.94
C GLU A 55 -3.04 -5.94 -11.24
N ARG A 56 -3.20 -6.77 -10.19
CA ARG A 56 -3.61 -8.17 -10.29
C ARG A 56 -5.13 -8.39 -10.09
N LEU A 57 -5.87 -7.32 -9.74
CA LEU A 57 -7.28 -7.44 -9.38
C LEU A 57 -8.12 -7.97 -10.55
N SER A 58 -7.91 -7.48 -11.77
CA SER A 58 -8.67 -7.93 -12.94
C SER A 58 -8.44 -9.41 -13.23
N GLU A 59 -7.21 -9.89 -13.09
CA GLU A 59 -6.87 -11.30 -13.21
C GLU A 59 -7.56 -12.13 -12.11
N PHE A 60 -7.46 -11.71 -10.85
CA PHE A 60 -8.10 -12.39 -9.73
C PHE A 60 -9.62 -12.55 -9.90
N VAL A 61 -10.27 -11.49 -10.37
CA VAL A 61 -11.71 -11.44 -10.63
C VAL A 61 -12.09 -12.34 -11.81
N SER A 62 -11.28 -12.42 -12.86
CA SER A 62 -11.54 -13.21 -14.06
C SER A 62 -11.67 -14.71 -13.80
N TYR A 63 -11.09 -15.24 -12.73
CA TYR A 63 -11.24 -16.64 -12.33
C TYR A 63 -12.58 -16.95 -11.67
N TYR A 64 -13.29 -15.91 -11.20
CA TYR A 64 -14.59 -16.06 -10.52
C TYR A 64 -15.76 -15.62 -11.38
N LEU A 65 -15.75 -14.40 -11.93
CA LEU A 65 -16.91 -13.80 -12.58
C LEU A 65 -17.11 -14.29 -14.00
N ILE A 66 -18.36 -14.57 -14.35
CA ILE A 66 -18.79 -14.78 -15.72
C ILE A 66 -18.66 -13.48 -16.51
N ASP A 67 -17.97 -13.50 -17.65
CA ASP A 67 -17.96 -12.39 -18.59
C ASP A 67 -19.39 -12.14 -19.14
N PRO A 68 -19.98 -10.97 -18.92
CA PRO A 68 -21.32 -10.65 -19.44
C PRO A 68 -21.43 -10.73 -20.97
N LYS A 69 -20.32 -10.64 -21.69
CA LYS A 69 -20.27 -10.73 -23.15
C LYS A 69 -20.15 -12.17 -23.66
N ARG A 70 -19.95 -13.13 -22.77
CA ARG A 70 -19.83 -14.54 -23.12
C ARG A 70 -21.14 -15.08 -23.69
N LYS A 71 -21.10 -15.57 -24.92
CA LYS A 71 -22.26 -16.13 -25.59
C LYS A 71 -22.40 -17.65 -25.38
N VAL A 72 -21.28 -18.36 -25.25
CA VAL A 72 -21.20 -19.82 -25.13
C VAL A 72 -20.19 -20.18 -24.05
N THR A 73 -20.50 -21.17 -23.22
CA THR A 73 -19.60 -21.72 -22.24
C THR A 73 -18.72 -22.81 -22.85
N ASP A 74 -17.41 -22.70 -22.61
CA ASP A 74 -16.40 -23.69 -22.99
C ASP A 74 -15.33 -23.83 -21.89
N ALA A 75 -14.40 -24.75 -22.04
CA ALA A 75 -13.34 -24.99 -21.05
C ALA A 75 -12.45 -23.74 -20.78
N GLY A 76 -12.23 -22.90 -21.78
CA GLY A 76 -11.40 -21.70 -21.67
C GLY A 76 -12.05 -20.59 -20.83
N ASN A 77 -13.35 -20.43 -20.95
CA ASN A 77 -14.11 -19.37 -20.30
C ASN A 77 -14.97 -19.84 -19.10
N TYR A 78 -14.86 -21.12 -18.70
CA TYR A 78 -15.52 -21.65 -17.51
C TYR A 78 -14.87 -21.10 -16.25
N VAL A 79 -15.69 -20.54 -15.35
CA VAL A 79 -15.24 -19.86 -14.13
C VAL A 79 -15.93 -20.42 -12.88
N LEU A 80 -15.45 -20.02 -11.71
CA LEU A 80 -15.99 -20.50 -10.43
C LEU A 80 -17.47 -20.13 -10.22
N GLN A 81 -17.93 -19.02 -10.78
CA GLN A 81 -19.35 -18.66 -10.72
C GLN A 81 -20.23 -19.64 -11.52
N ASP A 82 -19.72 -20.21 -12.60
CA ASP A 82 -20.42 -21.29 -13.33
C ASP A 82 -20.54 -22.53 -12.45
N TYR A 83 -19.43 -22.94 -11.84
CA TYR A 83 -19.37 -24.10 -10.96
C TYR A 83 -20.36 -23.98 -9.79
N ILE A 84 -20.35 -22.86 -9.07
CA ILE A 84 -21.24 -22.58 -7.94
C ILE A 84 -22.72 -22.55 -8.36
N LYS A 85 -23.02 -22.11 -9.57
CA LYS A 85 -24.39 -22.13 -10.13
C LYS A 85 -24.82 -23.50 -10.65
N GLY A 86 -23.96 -24.52 -10.55
CA GLY A 86 -24.24 -25.87 -11.05
C GLY A 86 -24.24 -25.96 -12.58
N ILE A 87 -23.63 -24.99 -13.27
CA ILE A 87 -23.49 -25.06 -14.74
C ILE A 87 -22.41 -26.07 -15.06
N GLY A 88 -22.80 -27.20 -15.60
CA GLY A 88 -21.88 -28.28 -16.00
C GLY A 88 -21.27 -28.10 -17.39
N ALA A 89 -20.36 -29.02 -17.74
CA ALA A 89 -19.81 -29.13 -19.07
C ALA A 89 -20.91 -29.49 -20.07
N ARG A 90 -20.81 -28.95 -21.28
CA ARG A 90 -21.60 -29.43 -22.42
C ARG A 90 -21.20 -30.85 -22.76
N THR A 91 -22.11 -31.64 -23.29
CA THR A 91 -21.84 -33.00 -23.74
C THR A 91 -21.62 -33.04 -25.25
N ASN A 92 -20.87 -34.05 -25.67
CA ASN A 92 -20.73 -34.39 -27.09
C ASN A 92 -21.91 -35.29 -27.56
N SER A 93 -21.89 -35.75 -28.80
CA SER A 93 -22.90 -36.64 -29.40
C SER A 93 -23.00 -38.01 -28.72
N TYR A 94 -22.11 -38.35 -27.83
CA TYR A 94 -22.06 -39.60 -27.02
C TYR A 94 -22.38 -39.34 -25.53
N ASP A 95 -23.00 -38.22 -25.20
CA ASP A 95 -23.33 -37.80 -23.83
C ASP A 95 -22.14 -37.70 -22.88
N LYS A 96 -20.92 -37.56 -23.42
CA LYS A 96 -19.72 -37.37 -22.62
C LYS A 96 -19.43 -35.86 -22.43
N PRO A 97 -19.10 -35.44 -21.21
CA PRO A 97 -18.77 -34.06 -20.97
C PRO A 97 -17.51 -33.64 -21.75
N LEU A 98 -17.55 -32.44 -22.33
CA LEU A 98 -16.44 -31.90 -23.13
C LEU A 98 -15.26 -31.47 -22.26
N TRP A 99 -15.47 -31.24 -20.97
CA TRP A 99 -14.42 -30.92 -19.98
C TRP A 99 -14.82 -31.39 -18.60
N ASP A 100 -13.83 -31.50 -17.73
CA ASP A 100 -14.04 -31.78 -16.30
C ASP A 100 -14.25 -30.45 -15.55
N SER A 101 -15.50 -30.19 -15.13
CA SER A 101 -15.89 -28.96 -14.42
C SER A 101 -15.23 -28.84 -13.04
N ASN A 102 -15.03 -29.99 -12.34
CA ASN A 102 -14.36 -29.99 -11.03
C ASN A 102 -12.89 -29.61 -11.17
N ASN A 103 -12.20 -30.21 -12.15
CA ASN A 103 -10.79 -29.91 -12.41
C ASN A 103 -10.59 -28.43 -12.80
N LEU A 104 -11.47 -27.91 -13.66
CA LEU A 104 -11.41 -26.47 -14.01
C LEU A 104 -11.68 -25.57 -12.81
N ALA A 105 -12.66 -25.89 -11.95
CA ALA A 105 -12.90 -25.13 -10.73
C ALA A 105 -11.67 -25.14 -9.81
N MET A 106 -11.04 -26.30 -9.61
CA MET A 106 -9.80 -26.41 -8.83
C MET A 106 -8.67 -25.56 -9.41
N ILE A 107 -8.47 -25.57 -10.72
CA ILE A 107 -7.45 -24.75 -11.39
C ILE A 107 -7.71 -23.26 -11.14
N ARG A 108 -8.97 -22.80 -11.23
CA ARG A 108 -9.32 -21.39 -10.98
C ARG A 108 -9.06 -20.98 -9.54
N ILE A 109 -9.40 -21.84 -8.57
CA ILE A 109 -9.07 -21.60 -7.15
C ILE A 109 -7.56 -21.54 -6.96
N LEU A 110 -6.80 -22.50 -7.49
CA LEU A 110 -5.34 -22.52 -7.37
C LEU A 110 -4.69 -21.23 -7.92
N ASN A 111 -5.18 -20.72 -9.07
CA ASN A 111 -4.67 -19.47 -9.63
C ASN A 111 -4.93 -18.28 -8.70
N GLN A 112 -6.12 -18.19 -8.09
CA GLN A 112 -6.41 -17.15 -7.10
C GLN A 112 -5.54 -17.29 -5.84
N LEU A 113 -5.32 -18.51 -5.37
CA LEU A 113 -4.47 -18.80 -4.22
C LEU A 113 -3.01 -18.44 -4.47
N GLN A 114 -2.51 -18.62 -5.70
CA GLN A 114 -1.16 -18.18 -6.08
C GLN A 114 -1.02 -16.67 -6.00
N ILE A 115 -2.06 -15.90 -6.36
CA ILE A 115 -2.07 -14.45 -6.20
C ILE A 115 -1.96 -14.08 -4.72
N ILE A 116 -2.77 -14.68 -3.85
CA ILE A 116 -2.73 -14.45 -2.40
C ILE A 116 -1.38 -14.86 -1.79
N SER A 117 -0.82 -16.01 -2.20
CA SER A 117 0.49 -16.46 -1.75
C SER A 117 1.62 -15.50 -2.16
N ALA A 118 1.55 -14.96 -3.38
CA ALA A 118 2.50 -13.95 -3.84
C ALA A 118 2.43 -12.66 -3.01
N LEU A 119 1.23 -12.25 -2.58
CA LEU A 119 1.07 -11.12 -1.66
C LEU A 119 1.69 -11.39 -0.30
N SER A 120 1.51 -12.59 0.25
CA SER A 120 2.10 -12.97 1.54
C SER A 120 3.63 -12.88 1.54
N SER A 121 4.27 -13.30 0.45
CA SER A 121 5.74 -13.24 0.33
C SER A 121 6.28 -11.80 0.15
N ARG A 122 5.45 -10.86 -0.30
CA ARG A 122 5.84 -9.47 -0.60
C ARG A 122 5.19 -8.44 0.32
N ILE A 123 4.44 -8.88 1.32
CA ILE A 123 3.60 -7.99 2.12
C ILE A 123 4.40 -6.84 2.75
N ASP A 124 5.61 -7.08 3.20
CA ASP A 124 6.44 -6.05 3.85
C ASP A 124 6.83 -4.95 2.86
N SER A 125 7.24 -5.30 1.64
CA SER A 125 7.57 -4.31 0.59
C SER A 125 6.32 -3.59 0.10
N VAL A 126 5.21 -4.30 -0.15
CA VAL A 126 3.95 -3.71 -0.62
C VAL A 126 3.39 -2.71 0.41
N LEU A 127 3.38 -3.06 1.70
CA LEU A 127 2.92 -2.15 2.75
C LEU A 127 3.86 -0.95 2.91
N GLN A 128 5.17 -1.14 2.73
CA GLN A 128 6.13 -0.04 2.75
C GLN A 128 5.91 0.92 1.60
N ASP A 129 5.66 0.41 0.38
CA ASP A 129 5.37 1.20 -0.81
C ASP A 129 4.06 2.00 -0.64
N VAL A 130 2.96 1.34 -0.24
CA VAL A 130 1.66 2.02 0.01
C VAL A 130 1.79 3.09 1.09
N THR A 131 2.47 2.79 2.19
CA THR A 131 2.70 3.76 3.27
C THR A 131 3.62 4.89 2.80
N GLY A 132 4.58 4.59 1.92
CA GLY A 132 5.47 5.57 1.29
C GLY A 132 4.70 6.58 0.44
N HIS A 133 3.84 6.09 -0.46
CA HIS A 133 3.00 6.95 -1.31
C HIS A 133 2.07 7.84 -0.50
N LEU A 134 1.33 7.27 0.45
CA LEU A 134 0.44 8.05 1.32
C LEU A 134 1.18 9.13 2.11
N PHE A 135 2.36 8.81 2.61
CA PHE A 135 3.19 9.77 3.33
C PHE A 135 3.65 10.93 2.43
N ALA A 136 4.04 10.63 1.18
CA ALA A 136 4.43 11.64 0.20
C ALA A 136 3.25 12.56 -0.15
N GLU A 137 2.05 12.00 -0.39
CA GLU A 137 0.84 12.78 -0.66
C GLU A 137 0.49 13.72 0.50
N ILE A 138 0.59 13.26 1.74
CA ILE A 138 0.35 14.10 2.93
C ILE A 138 1.37 15.24 3.00
N GLN A 139 2.65 14.96 2.77
CA GLN A 139 3.70 15.98 2.77
C GLN A 139 3.48 17.05 1.70
N ASP A 140 3.13 16.65 0.48
CA ASP A 140 2.83 17.57 -0.60
C ASP A 140 1.62 18.47 -0.26
N ALA A 141 0.55 17.91 0.28
CA ALA A 141 -0.64 18.66 0.71
C ALA A 141 -0.31 19.68 1.82
N GLU A 142 0.52 19.29 2.80
CA GLU A 142 0.94 20.18 3.88
C GLU A 142 1.86 21.31 3.38
N LEU A 143 2.74 21.07 2.41
CA LEU A 143 3.56 22.12 1.81
C LEU A 143 2.72 23.09 0.98
N ILE A 144 1.69 22.61 0.28
CA ILE A 144 0.70 23.48 -0.40
C ILE A 144 -0.02 24.35 0.63
N ALA A 145 -0.46 23.78 1.75
CA ALA A 145 -1.08 24.53 2.84
C ALA A 145 -0.12 25.56 3.46
N ALA A 146 1.15 25.20 3.69
CA ALA A 146 2.18 26.12 4.17
C ALA A 146 2.33 27.30 3.21
N LYS A 147 2.37 27.07 1.91
CA LYS A 147 2.44 28.13 0.88
C LYS A 147 1.20 29.04 0.89
N GLN A 148 0.00 28.52 1.15
CA GLN A 148 -1.19 29.35 1.30
C GLN A 148 -1.15 30.20 2.58
N LEU A 149 -0.61 29.64 3.68
CA LEU A 149 -0.47 30.31 4.95
C LEU A 149 0.49 31.50 4.92
N THR A 150 1.43 31.59 3.97
CA THR A 150 2.32 32.76 3.86
C THR A 150 1.55 34.07 3.72
N LYS A 151 0.37 34.04 3.07
CA LYS A 151 -0.50 35.21 2.90
C LYS A 151 -1.19 35.68 4.19
N ILE A 152 -1.21 34.81 5.23
CA ILE A 152 -1.91 35.07 6.49
C ILE A 152 -0.88 35.27 7.62
N SER A 153 0.09 34.36 7.73
CA SER A 153 1.11 34.36 8.78
C SER A 153 2.36 33.64 8.32
N ARG A 154 3.45 34.38 8.15
CA ARG A 154 4.78 33.84 7.82
C ARG A 154 5.26 32.82 8.86
N ARG A 155 5.02 33.11 10.15
CA ARG A 155 5.38 32.21 11.25
C ARG A 155 4.63 30.87 11.14
N ALA A 156 3.33 30.90 10.92
CA ALA A 156 2.53 29.69 10.77
C ALA A 156 2.97 28.86 9.55
N ALA A 157 3.24 29.52 8.43
CA ALA A 157 3.74 28.89 7.21
C ALA A 157 5.08 28.18 7.45
N GLY A 158 6.05 28.89 8.04
CA GLY A 158 7.37 28.35 8.31
C GLY A 158 7.36 27.26 9.39
N ALA A 159 6.50 27.39 10.41
CA ALA A 159 6.33 26.34 11.42
C ALA A 159 5.79 25.05 10.80
N LEU A 160 4.77 25.13 9.94
CA LEU A 160 4.21 23.96 9.23
C LEU A 160 5.25 23.29 8.32
N ALA A 161 5.98 24.07 7.50
CA ALA A 161 7.05 23.55 6.66
C ALA A 161 8.15 22.86 7.49
N GLY A 162 8.48 23.41 8.66
CA GLY A 162 9.43 22.82 9.58
C GLY A 162 8.97 21.49 10.18
N VAL A 163 7.69 21.34 10.49
CA VAL A 163 7.10 20.06 10.94
C VAL A 163 7.19 19.00 9.84
N VAL A 164 6.93 19.38 8.59
CA VAL A 164 7.07 18.48 7.43
C VAL A 164 8.51 17.98 7.32
N LEU A 165 9.51 18.88 7.40
CA LEU A 165 10.92 18.52 7.34
C LEU A 165 11.32 17.58 8.49
N GLU A 166 10.91 17.91 9.72
CA GLU A 166 11.23 17.13 10.91
C GLU A 166 10.72 15.69 10.81
N ARG A 167 9.44 15.51 10.42
CA ARG A 167 8.85 14.19 10.20
C ARG A 167 9.52 13.42 9.05
N HIS A 168 9.91 14.12 8.01
CA HIS A 168 10.61 13.49 6.88
C HIS A 168 11.98 12.94 7.31
N LEU A 169 12.76 13.74 8.03
CA LEU A 169 14.07 13.29 8.55
C LEU A 169 13.94 12.17 9.58
N GLN A 170 12.89 12.17 10.43
CA GLN A 170 12.61 11.06 11.33
C GLN A 170 12.39 9.76 10.55
N ARG A 171 11.56 9.81 9.51
CA ARG A 171 11.30 8.65 8.65
C ARG A 171 12.55 8.18 7.92
N ALA A 172 13.37 9.09 7.40
CA ALA A 172 14.65 8.76 6.79
C ALA A 172 15.58 8.07 7.80
N ALA A 173 15.62 8.53 9.05
CA ALA A 173 16.41 7.89 10.11
C ALA A 173 15.90 6.47 10.41
N GLU A 174 14.58 6.27 10.50
CA GLU A 174 13.96 4.95 10.67
C GLU A 174 14.30 3.99 9.51
N ASN A 175 14.16 4.46 8.26
CA ASN A 175 14.47 3.67 7.06
C ASN A 175 15.93 3.22 7.01
N HIS A 176 16.85 4.02 7.54
CA HIS A 176 18.29 3.72 7.60
C HIS A 176 18.71 3.03 8.93
N GLY A 177 17.75 2.66 9.78
CA GLY A 177 18.03 1.98 11.05
C GLY A 177 18.79 2.85 12.06
N ILE A 178 18.63 4.17 12.01
CA ILE A 178 19.26 5.12 12.92
C ILE A 178 18.32 5.35 14.12
N SER A 179 18.75 4.91 15.29
CA SER A 179 18.00 5.13 16.53
C SER A 179 18.40 6.47 17.16
N ILE A 180 17.42 7.34 17.38
CA ILE A 180 17.58 8.61 18.07
C ILE A 180 16.98 8.46 19.47
N GLY A 181 17.81 8.58 20.52
CA GLY A 181 17.40 8.35 21.91
C GLY A 181 16.41 9.39 22.50
N LYS A 182 15.94 10.35 21.71
CA LYS A 182 14.97 11.36 22.12
C LYS A 182 13.57 11.01 21.65
N LYS A 183 12.58 11.19 22.51
CA LYS A 183 11.16 10.99 22.18
C LYS A 183 10.64 12.00 21.13
N SER A 184 11.19 13.21 21.10
CA SER A 184 10.86 14.28 20.15
C SER A 184 12.17 14.92 19.67
N PRO A 185 12.85 14.30 18.67
CA PRO A 185 14.10 14.83 18.16
C PRO A 185 13.86 16.07 17.30
N THR A 186 14.73 17.04 17.42
CA THR A 186 14.74 18.24 16.56
C THR A 186 15.39 17.93 15.20
N ILE A 187 15.23 18.85 14.23
CA ILE A 187 15.92 18.72 12.93
C ILE A 187 17.43 18.53 13.12
N SER A 188 18.07 19.25 14.04
CA SER A 188 19.50 19.10 14.31
C SER A 188 19.87 17.73 14.89
N ASP A 189 19.04 17.20 15.80
CA ASP A 189 19.24 15.86 16.38
C ASP A 189 19.16 14.74 15.31
N LEU A 190 18.48 14.99 14.21
CA LEU A 190 18.31 14.05 13.08
C LEU A 190 19.38 14.26 12.00
N ASN A 191 19.75 15.51 11.72
CA ASN A 191 20.61 15.88 10.60
C ASN A 191 22.03 15.30 10.74
N ASP A 192 22.65 15.40 11.91
CA ASP A 192 24.01 14.92 12.13
C ASP A 192 24.13 13.38 12.03
N PRO A 193 23.25 12.57 12.69
CA PRO A 193 23.29 11.12 12.52
C PRO A 193 23.06 10.64 11.08
N LEU A 194 22.13 11.27 10.35
CA LEU A 194 21.86 10.94 8.94
C LEU A 194 23.07 11.20 8.06
N LYS A 195 23.74 12.36 8.22
CA LYS A 195 25.00 12.66 7.53
C LYS A 195 26.08 11.65 7.89
N ASN A 196 26.28 11.37 9.17
CA ASN A 196 27.31 10.48 9.66
C ASN A 196 27.13 9.03 9.14
N LYS A 197 25.88 8.63 8.91
CA LYS A 197 25.53 7.35 8.29
C LYS A 197 25.73 7.35 6.76
N GLY A 198 25.99 8.51 6.15
CA GLY A 198 26.19 8.64 4.71
C GLY A 198 24.90 8.66 3.88
N VAL A 199 23.75 8.98 4.51
CA VAL A 199 22.46 9.09 3.81
C VAL A 199 22.51 10.23 2.78
N TYR A 200 23.23 11.28 3.09
CA TYR A 200 23.49 12.40 2.18
C TYR A 200 24.86 13.05 2.47
N ASP A 201 25.29 13.90 1.54
CA ASP A 201 26.57 14.60 1.59
C ASP A 201 26.56 15.86 2.49
N THR A 202 27.71 16.52 2.59
CA THR A 202 27.88 17.75 3.37
C THR A 202 27.06 18.93 2.82
N SER A 203 26.78 18.96 1.54
CA SER A 203 26.01 20.03 0.89
C SER A 203 24.55 19.98 1.33
N VAL A 204 23.94 18.80 1.30
CA VAL A 204 22.58 18.56 1.78
C VAL A 204 22.51 18.81 3.31
N TRP A 205 23.49 18.36 4.07
CA TRP A 205 23.56 18.60 5.50
C TRP A 205 23.53 20.11 5.84
N ARG A 206 24.33 20.92 5.12
CA ARG A 206 24.36 22.40 5.31
C ARG A 206 23.02 23.03 4.92
N LYS A 207 22.40 22.55 3.84
CA LYS A 207 21.07 23.01 3.43
C LYS A 207 20.03 22.76 4.53
N ILE A 208 20.02 21.56 5.12
CA ILE A 208 19.10 21.22 6.20
C ILE A 208 19.37 22.10 7.44
N GLN A 209 20.63 22.40 7.76
CA GLN A 209 20.98 23.34 8.84
C GLN A 209 20.38 24.73 8.61
N LEU A 210 20.53 25.29 7.40
CA LEU A 210 19.94 26.58 7.04
C LEU A 210 18.42 26.56 7.19
N LEU A 211 17.75 25.51 6.71
CA LEU A 211 16.31 25.36 6.82
C LEU A 211 15.86 25.24 8.29
N ALA A 212 16.65 24.58 9.14
CA ALA A 212 16.39 24.50 10.58
C ALA A 212 16.50 25.87 11.27
N ASP A 213 17.45 26.71 10.86
CA ASP A 213 17.61 28.07 11.38
C ASP A 213 16.41 28.95 11.02
N ILE A 214 15.96 28.91 9.77
CA ILE A 214 14.75 29.63 9.32
C ILE A 214 13.51 29.11 10.07
N ARG A 215 13.35 27.79 10.20
CA ARG A 215 12.25 27.19 10.98
C ARG A 215 12.26 27.67 12.43
N ASN A 216 13.43 27.75 13.06
CA ASN A 216 13.57 28.22 14.45
C ASN A 216 13.18 29.70 14.58
N LEU A 217 13.48 30.53 13.55
CA LEU A 217 13.02 31.92 13.51
C LEU A 217 11.47 32.00 13.44
N CYS A 218 10.84 31.08 12.71
CA CYS A 218 9.37 31.03 12.62
C CYS A 218 8.68 30.51 13.90
N SER A 219 9.28 29.53 14.58
CA SER A 219 8.64 28.79 15.69
C SER A 219 8.85 29.43 17.07
N HIS A 220 9.88 30.27 17.23
CA HIS A 220 10.19 30.92 18.50
C HIS A 220 9.93 32.42 18.44
N GLN A 221 9.38 32.98 19.50
CA GLN A 221 9.16 34.42 19.63
C GLN A 221 10.52 35.10 19.78
N LYS A 222 11.11 35.53 18.68
CA LYS A 222 12.35 36.30 18.62
C LYS A 222 12.03 37.76 18.29
N ALA A 223 12.97 38.66 18.59
CA ALA A 223 12.84 40.08 18.27
C ALA A 223 12.74 40.36 16.76
N THR A 224 13.22 39.43 15.91
CA THR A 224 13.21 39.55 14.47
C THR A 224 12.12 38.65 13.87
N GLU A 225 11.26 39.22 13.02
CA GLU A 225 10.26 38.47 12.24
C GLU A 225 10.90 37.83 11.02
N PRO A 226 10.45 36.61 10.60
CA PRO A 226 10.88 36.01 9.36
C PRO A 226 10.44 36.86 8.16
N THR A 227 11.31 36.99 7.14
CA THR A 227 10.95 37.65 5.89
C THR A 227 10.19 36.70 4.96
N ASP A 228 9.53 37.24 3.92
CA ASP A 228 8.81 36.42 2.93
C ASP A 228 9.79 35.53 2.18
N GLU A 229 10.96 36.04 1.80
CA GLU A 229 12.00 35.29 1.11
C GLU A 229 12.52 34.10 1.94
N GLN A 230 12.72 34.31 3.25
CA GLN A 230 13.15 33.23 4.14
C GLN A 230 12.11 32.11 4.24
N VAL A 231 10.82 32.46 4.34
CA VAL A 231 9.75 31.45 4.41
C VAL A 231 9.58 30.73 3.09
N GLU A 232 9.68 31.44 1.96
CA GLU A 232 9.67 30.83 0.62
C GLU A 232 10.87 29.90 0.42
N GLU A 233 12.08 30.31 0.84
CA GLU A 233 13.28 29.47 0.83
C GLU A 233 13.09 28.20 1.68
N LEU A 234 12.51 28.32 2.87
CA LEU A 234 12.20 27.18 3.73
C LEU A 234 11.26 26.20 3.02
N ILE A 235 10.12 26.67 2.50
CA ILE A 235 9.13 25.81 1.84
C ILE A 235 9.73 25.13 0.60
N ALA A 236 10.42 25.89 -0.26
CA ALA A 236 11.07 25.34 -1.44
C ALA A 236 12.20 24.37 -1.09
N GLY A 237 13.00 24.71 -0.08
CA GLY A 237 14.06 23.87 0.44
C GLY A 237 13.55 22.55 0.99
N VAL A 238 12.49 22.56 1.81
CA VAL A 238 11.84 21.35 2.33
C VAL A 238 11.31 20.49 1.19
N ASN A 239 10.60 21.08 0.22
CA ASN A 239 10.12 20.35 -0.97
C ASN A 239 11.27 19.66 -1.75
N SER A 240 12.44 20.30 -1.82
CA SER A 240 13.62 19.70 -2.45
C SER A 240 14.18 18.53 -1.62
N ILE A 241 14.25 18.65 -0.28
CA ILE A 241 14.76 17.61 0.59
C ILE A 241 13.87 16.37 0.58
N ILE A 242 12.55 16.53 0.69
CA ILE A 242 11.62 15.38 0.68
C ILE A 242 11.62 14.60 -0.63
N LYS A 243 12.09 15.19 -1.73
CA LYS A 243 12.21 14.55 -3.05
C LYS A 243 13.59 13.95 -3.33
N SER A 244 14.58 14.20 -2.49
CA SER A 244 15.97 13.78 -2.73
C SER A 244 16.56 12.92 -1.62
N VAL A 245 15.97 12.90 -0.43
CA VAL A 245 16.43 12.14 0.73
C VAL A 245 15.37 11.09 1.06
N PHE A 246 15.75 9.79 1.06
CA PHE A 246 14.82 8.66 1.29
C PHE A 246 15.34 7.70 2.34
#